data_860e0fd7f868e5e05a14f7e43a2f3330
#
_entry.id   860e0fd7f868e5e05a14f7e43a2f3330
#
_cell.length_a   1.000
_cell.length_b   1.000
_cell.length_c   1.000
_cell.angle_alpha   90.00
_cell.angle_beta   90.00
_cell.angle_gamma   90.00
#
_symmetry.space_group_name_H-M   'P 1'
#
loop_
_entity.id
_entity.type
_entity.pdbx_description
1 polymer ?
#
loop_
_entity_poly.entity_id
_entity_poly.type
_entity_poly.pdbx_seq_one_letter_code
_entity_poly.pdbx_strand_id
1 'polypeptide(L)'
;SSLAMTRIYKPLLAPLGLTYPQYLVMLLLWEADGPSVSQLGQRLSLDSGTLTPLLKRLETLGHLERRRARDDERRVDIFLTPQGRQLRNQALDIPAQLACASACELDEVIALTERLQR
;
A
#
# COMPACT_ATOMS: atom_id res chain seq x y z
N SER A 1 -17.37 -3.09 4.44
CA SER A 1 -16.78 -4.20 3.70
C SER A 1 -15.71 -3.69 2.73
N SER A 2 -14.86 -4.60 2.28
CA SER A 2 -13.80 -4.23 1.34
C SER A 2 -14.35 -3.71 0.00
N LEU A 3 -15.50 -4.20 -0.43
CA LEU A 3 -16.12 -3.74 -1.66
C LEU A 3 -16.60 -2.29 -1.55
N ALA A 4 -17.21 -1.94 -0.41
CA ALA A 4 -17.65 -0.57 -0.16
C ALA A 4 -16.45 0.38 -0.10
N MET A 5 -15.37 -0.01 0.56
CA MET A 5 -14.16 0.79 0.64
C MET A 5 -13.53 0.96 -0.73
N THR A 6 -13.53 -0.07 -1.56
CA THR A 6 -13.02 0.02 -2.92
C THR A 6 -13.78 1.09 -3.72
N ARG A 7 -15.09 1.14 -3.57
CA ARG A 7 -15.91 2.15 -4.27
C ARG A 7 -15.63 3.56 -3.80
N ILE A 8 -15.45 3.74 -2.48
CA ILE A 8 -15.17 5.05 -1.91
C ILE A 8 -13.79 5.54 -2.35
N TYR A 9 -12.79 4.66 -2.31
CA TYR A 9 -11.41 5.02 -2.64
C TYR A 9 -11.15 5.19 -4.13
N LYS A 10 -11.93 4.52 -4.99
CA LYS A 10 -11.64 4.51 -6.43
C LYS A 10 -11.44 5.90 -7.03
N PRO A 11 -12.38 6.86 -6.82
CA PRO A 11 -12.17 8.19 -7.40
C PRO A 11 -11.01 8.94 -6.76
N LEU A 12 -10.70 8.68 -5.49
CA LEU A 12 -9.62 9.35 -4.79
C LEU A 12 -8.26 8.79 -5.17
N LEU A 13 -8.20 7.52 -5.54
CA LEU A 13 -6.96 6.85 -5.95
C LEU A 13 -6.69 6.97 -7.45
N ALA A 14 -7.67 7.34 -8.25
CA ALA A 14 -7.51 7.46 -9.69
C ALA A 14 -6.34 8.37 -10.09
N PRO A 15 -6.14 9.55 -9.47
CA PRO A 15 -4.99 10.40 -9.80
C PRO A 15 -3.65 9.75 -9.48
N LEU A 16 -3.62 8.79 -8.55
CA LEU A 16 -2.41 8.06 -8.19
C LEU A 16 -2.15 6.85 -9.09
N GLY A 17 -3.17 6.42 -9.85
CA GLY A 17 -3.10 5.22 -10.67
C GLY A 17 -3.10 3.94 -9.86
N LEU A 18 -3.65 3.95 -8.65
CA LEU A 18 -3.65 2.81 -7.74
C LEU A 18 -5.06 2.27 -7.51
N THR A 19 -5.15 0.95 -7.32
CA THR A 19 -6.36 0.33 -6.77
C THR A 19 -6.29 0.41 -5.24
N TYR A 20 -7.40 0.12 -4.58
CA TYR A 20 -7.43 0.12 -3.11
C TYR A 20 -6.42 -0.86 -2.50
N PRO A 21 -6.34 -2.14 -2.94
CA PRO A 21 -5.31 -3.05 -2.41
C PRO A 21 -3.88 -2.56 -2.66
N GLN A 22 -3.61 -1.96 -3.81
CA GLN A 22 -2.30 -1.39 -4.11
C GLN A 22 -1.97 -0.24 -3.16
N TYR A 23 -2.94 0.59 -2.88
CA TYR A 23 -2.79 1.70 -1.93
C TYR A 23 -2.43 1.19 -0.53
N LEU A 24 -3.09 0.12 -0.07
CA LEU A 24 -2.79 -0.46 1.23
C LEU A 24 -1.35 -0.96 1.31
N VAL A 25 -0.86 -1.61 0.25
CA VAL A 25 0.55 -2.02 0.19
C VAL A 25 1.46 -0.81 0.29
N MET A 26 1.17 0.24 -0.47
CA MET A 26 1.99 1.44 -0.45
C MET A 26 2.01 2.11 0.92
N LEU A 27 0.86 2.14 1.61
CA LEU A 27 0.81 2.68 2.98
C LEU A 27 1.77 1.96 3.91
N LEU A 28 1.82 0.64 3.83
CA LEU A 28 2.73 -0.15 4.67
C LEU A 28 4.18 0.12 4.32
N LEU A 29 4.50 0.25 3.04
CA LEU A 29 5.86 0.54 2.59
C LEU A 29 6.30 1.94 3.00
N TRP A 30 5.40 2.91 2.94
CA TRP A 30 5.72 4.27 3.39
C TRP A 30 5.92 4.34 4.90
N GLU A 31 5.24 3.48 5.64
CA GLU A 31 5.43 3.38 7.10
C GLU A 31 6.79 2.77 7.43
N ALA A 32 7.15 1.68 6.76
CA ALA A 32 8.42 0.97 7.01
C ALA A 32 8.84 0.24 5.73
N ASP A 33 9.85 0.76 5.06
CA ASP A 33 10.37 0.20 3.83
C ASP A 33 11.13 -1.11 4.09
N GLY A 34 11.09 -2.03 3.14
CA GLY A 34 11.89 -3.24 3.20
C GLY A 34 11.23 -4.46 3.84
N PRO A 35 9.88 -4.52 3.99
CA PRO A 35 9.26 -5.73 4.54
C PRO A 35 9.36 -6.88 3.55
N SER A 36 9.28 -8.11 4.08
CA SER A 36 9.17 -9.28 3.22
C SER A 36 7.74 -9.43 2.70
N VAL A 37 7.59 -10.23 1.63
CA VAL A 37 6.26 -10.57 1.11
C VAL A 37 5.41 -11.22 2.20
N SER A 38 6.00 -12.09 3.02
CA SER A 38 5.29 -12.73 4.13
C SER A 38 4.77 -11.73 5.14
N GLN A 39 5.59 -10.74 5.51
CA GLN A 39 5.19 -9.71 6.46
C GLN A 39 4.03 -8.87 5.91
N LEU A 40 4.09 -8.50 4.64
CA LEU A 40 3.00 -7.78 4.00
C LEU A 40 1.71 -8.61 3.98
N GLY A 41 1.83 -9.89 3.65
CA GLY A 41 0.69 -10.80 3.63
C GLY A 41 0.02 -10.91 4.98
N GLN A 42 0.80 -11.01 6.05
CA GLN A 42 0.26 -11.07 7.41
C GLN A 42 -0.48 -9.79 7.77
N ARG A 43 0.10 -8.63 7.47
CA ARG A 43 -0.49 -7.34 7.81
C ARG A 43 -1.77 -7.06 7.02
N LEU A 44 -1.83 -7.50 5.76
CA LEU A 44 -2.97 -7.27 4.89
C LEU A 44 -3.97 -8.41 4.92
N SER A 45 -3.65 -9.51 5.60
CA SER A 45 -4.47 -10.73 5.60
C SER A 45 -4.67 -11.28 4.19
N LEU A 46 -3.61 -11.24 3.39
CA LEU A 46 -3.61 -11.75 2.03
C LEU A 46 -2.61 -12.91 1.90
N ASP A 47 -2.99 -13.93 1.15
CA ASP A 47 -2.08 -15.02 0.85
C ASP A 47 -1.10 -14.61 -0.26
N SER A 48 -0.04 -15.40 -0.42
CA SER A 48 0.99 -15.09 -1.41
C SER A 48 0.45 -15.16 -2.85
N GLY A 49 -0.53 -16.04 -3.09
CA GLY A 49 -1.14 -16.15 -4.40
C GLY A 49 -1.90 -14.91 -4.84
N THR A 50 -2.45 -14.17 -3.87
CA THR A 50 -3.14 -12.90 -4.11
C THR A 50 -2.15 -11.73 -4.12
N LEU A 51 -1.22 -11.74 -3.18
CA LEU A 51 -0.29 -10.63 -2.97
C LEU A 51 0.78 -10.53 -4.08
N THR A 52 1.31 -11.65 -4.54
CA THR A 52 2.39 -11.64 -5.52
C THR A 52 2.03 -10.95 -6.83
N PRO A 53 0.87 -11.23 -7.45
CA PRO A 53 0.48 -10.49 -8.66
C PRO A 53 0.31 -9.00 -8.41
N LEU A 54 -0.19 -8.63 -7.24
CA LEU A 54 -0.38 -7.24 -6.84
C LEU A 54 0.96 -6.51 -6.74
N LEU A 55 1.95 -7.15 -6.12
CA LEU A 55 3.31 -6.60 -6.02
C LEU A 55 3.99 -6.49 -7.38
N LYS A 56 3.81 -7.49 -8.24
CA LYS A 56 4.34 -7.45 -9.60
C LYS A 56 3.77 -6.29 -10.39
N ARG A 57 2.49 -6.01 -10.21
CA ARG A 57 1.85 -4.88 -10.88
C ARG A 57 2.42 -3.55 -10.41
N LEU A 58 2.62 -3.39 -9.10
CA LEU A 58 3.24 -2.19 -8.53
C LEU A 58 4.68 -2.02 -9.01
N GLU A 59 5.41 -3.12 -9.15
CA GLU A 59 6.77 -3.08 -9.70
C GLU A 59 6.76 -2.62 -11.15
N THR A 60 5.82 -3.14 -11.95
CA THR A 60 5.66 -2.72 -13.34
C THR A 60 5.33 -1.24 -13.46
N LEU A 61 4.53 -0.71 -12.53
CA LEU A 61 4.21 0.71 -12.47
C LEU A 61 5.39 1.58 -12.03
N GLY A 62 6.45 0.95 -11.52
CA GLY A 62 7.65 1.67 -11.12
C GLY A 62 7.64 2.17 -9.68
N HIS A 63 6.73 1.71 -8.85
CA HIS A 63 6.61 2.20 -7.46
C HIS A 63 7.45 1.43 -6.46
N LEU A 64 7.78 0.19 -6.77
CA LEU A 64 8.57 -0.66 -5.87
C LEU A 64 9.45 -1.61 -6.67
N GLU A 65 10.38 -2.25 -5.99
CA GLU A 65 11.16 -3.35 -6.56
C GLU A 65 11.20 -4.51 -5.57
N ARG A 66 11.27 -5.70 -6.11
CA ARG A 66 11.36 -6.93 -5.33
C ARG A 66 12.80 -7.42 -5.37
N ARG A 67 13.35 -7.69 -4.21
CA ARG A 67 14.71 -8.20 -4.10
C ARG A 67 14.72 -9.48 -3.31
N ARG A 68 15.37 -10.51 -3.85
CA ARG A 68 15.58 -11.72 -3.10
C ARG A 68 16.59 -11.44 -2.00
N ALA A 69 16.30 -11.89 -0.77
CA ALA A 69 17.20 -11.65 0.35
C ALA A 69 18.51 -12.41 0.18
N ARG A 70 19.63 -11.82 0.61
CA ARG A 70 20.94 -12.45 0.49
C ARG A 70 21.13 -13.62 1.46
N ASP A 71 20.51 -13.53 2.62
CA ASP A 71 20.63 -14.52 3.68
C ASP A 71 19.63 -15.66 3.56
N ASP A 72 18.61 -15.52 2.71
CA ASP A 72 17.58 -16.55 2.53
C ASP A 72 16.96 -16.43 1.15
N GLU A 73 17.26 -17.40 0.27
CA GLU A 73 16.76 -17.40 -1.11
C GLU A 73 15.23 -17.51 -1.19
N ARG A 74 14.59 -17.95 -0.13
CA ARG A 74 13.12 -18.09 -0.08
C ARG A 74 12.42 -16.77 0.25
N ARG A 75 13.17 -15.82 0.82
CA ARG A 75 12.59 -14.55 1.23
C ARG A 75 12.75 -13.50 0.13
N VAL A 76 11.67 -12.84 -0.19
CA VAL A 76 11.68 -11.69 -1.10
C VAL A 76 11.31 -10.46 -0.29
N ASP A 77 12.16 -9.45 -0.32
CA ASP A 77 11.95 -8.18 0.36
C ASP A 77 11.51 -7.11 -0.63
N ILE A 78 10.66 -6.19 -0.17
CA ILE A 78 10.02 -5.19 -1.02
C ILE A 78 10.56 -3.81 -0.65
N PHE A 79 11.06 -3.07 -1.65
CA PHE A 79 11.64 -1.74 -1.44
C PHE A 79 10.95 -0.72 -2.33
N LEU A 80 10.72 0.46 -1.79
CA LEU A 80 10.20 1.58 -2.56
C LEU A 80 11.27 2.08 -3.54
N THR A 81 10.83 2.46 -4.74
CA THR A 81 11.64 3.25 -5.66
C THR A 81 11.53 4.72 -5.27
N PRO A 82 12.41 5.61 -5.80
CA PRO A 82 12.23 7.05 -5.60
C PRO A 82 10.86 7.53 -6.05
N GLN A 83 10.34 7.00 -7.16
CA GLN A 83 9.00 7.33 -7.65
C GLN A 83 7.93 6.90 -6.63
N GLY A 84 8.07 5.70 -6.07
CA GLY A 84 7.12 5.21 -5.06
C GLY A 84 7.13 6.06 -3.79
N ARG A 85 8.30 6.56 -3.40
CA ARG A 85 8.42 7.45 -2.23
C ARG A 85 7.74 8.79 -2.48
N GLN A 86 7.90 9.35 -3.68
CA GLN A 86 7.29 10.63 -4.04
C GLN A 86 5.77 10.55 -4.10
N LEU A 87 5.23 9.39 -4.45
CA LEU A 87 3.79 9.18 -4.51
C LEU A 87 3.12 9.42 -3.16
N ARG A 88 3.84 9.23 -2.06
CA ARG A 88 3.35 9.49 -0.72
C ARG A 88 2.81 10.92 -0.56
N ASN A 89 3.47 11.89 -1.18
CA ASN A 89 3.08 13.29 -1.06
C ASN A 89 1.67 13.54 -1.60
N GLN A 90 1.31 12.85 -2.68
CA GLN A 90 -0.04 12.95 -3.25
C GLN A 90 -1.05 12.17 -2.42
N ALA A 91 -0.63 11.07 -1.82
CA ALA A 91 -1.50 10.21 -1.05
C ALA A 91 -1.87 10.78 0.32
N LEU A 92 -1.09 11.71 0.86
CA LEU A 92 -1.32 12.26 2.20
C LEU A 92 -2.64 13.00 2.33
N ASP A 93 -3.21 13.49 1.23
CA ASP A 93 -4.48 14.23 1.26
C ASP A 93 -5.70 13.30 1.25
N ILE A 94 -5.53 12.03 0.93
CA ILE A 94 -6.66 11.10 0.77
C ILE A 94 -7.49 10.92 2.04
N PRO A 95 -6.90 10.72 3.22
CA PRO A 95 -7.69 10.54 4.44
C PRO A 95 -8.60 11.72 4.77
N ALA A 96 -8.13 12.95 4.55
CA ALA A 96 -8.93 14.14 4.80
C ALA A 96 -10.15 14.21 3.88
N GLN A 97 -9.97 13.82 2.61
CA GLN A 97 -11.07 13.78 1.65
C GLN A 97 -12.08 12.69 2.02
N LEU A 98 -11.59 11.56 2.52
CA LEU A 98 -12.45 10.45 2.92
C LEU A 98 -13.26 10.74 4.18
N ALA A 99 -12.79 11.63 5.04
CA ALA A 99 -13.51 11.99 6.27
C ALA A 99 -14.90 12.54 5.97
N CYS A 100 -15.12 13.08 4.79
CA CYS A 100 -16.42 13.57 4.35
C CYS A 100 -17.32 12.48 3.76
N ALA A 101 -16.77 11.32 3.43
CA ALA A 101 -17.48 10.25 2.73
C ALA A 101 -17.90 9.11 3.64
N SER A 102 -17.12 8.77 4.67
CA SER A 102 -17.43 7.66 5.57
C SER A 102 -16.65 7.81 6.88
N ALA A 103 -17.36 7.72 8.00
CA ALA A 103 -16.74 7.94 9.31
C ALA A 103 -16.23 6.64 9.95
N CYS A 104 -16.82 5.49 9.63
CA CYS A 104 -16.62 4.28 10.45
C CYS A 104 -15.39 3.45 10.09
N GLU A 105 -15.04 3.36 8.82
CA GLU A 105 -13.94 2.49 8.37
C GLU A 105 -12.64 3.26 8.13
N LEU A 106 -12.67 4.56 8.38
CA LEU A 106 -11.51 5.42 8.18
C LEU A 106 -10.46 5.32 9.28
N ASP A 107 -10.85 4.86 10.47
CA ASP A 107 -9.96 4.90 11.64
C ASP A 107 -8.66 4.15 11.39
N GLU A 108 -8.71 2.97 10.78
CA GLU A 108 -7.52 2.20 10.50
C GLU A 108 -6.62 2.88 9.47
N VAL A 109 -7.23 3.44 8.41
CA VAL A 109 -6.48 4.12 7.37
C VAL A 109 -5.88 5.41 7.91
N ILE A 110 -6.63 6.16 8.71
CA ILE A 110 -6.14 7.38 9.34
C ILE A 110 -4.96 7.06 10.26
N ALA A 111 -5.07 5.98 11.04
CA ALA A 111 -4.00 5.57 11.95
C ALA A 111 -2.71 5.23 11.18
N LEU A 112 -2.82 4.51 10.05
CA LEU A 112 -1.67 4.23 9.20
C LEU A 112 -1.05 5.50 8.65
N THR A 113 -1.89 6.43 8.20
CA THR A 113 -1.42 7.70 7.64
C THR A 113 -0.73 8.57 8.68
N GLU A 114 -1.25 8.60 9.90
CA GLU A 114 -0.63 9.33 11.00
C GLU A 114 0.77 8.81 11.31
N ARG A 115 0.96 7.49 11.25
CA ARG A 115 2.30 6.90 11.42
C ARG A 115 3.27 7.35 10.34
N LEU A 116 2.79 7.57 9.12
CA LEU A 116 3.64 8.07 8.03
C LEU A 116 4.08 9.51 8.25
N GLN A 117 3.29 10.30 8.99
CA GLN A 117 3.58 11.70 9.25
C GLN A 117 4.50 11.91 10.44
N ARG A 118 4.76 10.86 11.21
CA ARG A 118 5.69 10.90 12.33
C ARG A 118 7.10 10.58 11.85
#